data_3852baf229c9abeec382f70db12628b6
#
_entry.id   3852baf229c9abeec382f70db12628b6
#
_cell.length_a   1.000
_cell.length_b   1.000
_cell.length_c   1.000
_cell.angle_alpha   90.00
_cell.angle_beta   90.00
_cell.angle_gamma   90.00
#
_symmetry.space_group_name_H-M   'P 1'
#
loop_
_entity.id
_entity.type
_entity.pdbx_description
1 polymer ?
#
loop_
_entity_poly.entity_id
_entity_poly.type
_entity_poly.pdbx_seq_one_letter_code
_entity_poly.pdbx_strand_id
1 'polypeptide(L)'
;MKRLILIIIVCCRALGWCHANTQTETDSLYRVAQSLPHDSTRLEMFKRLAQIEQLTPRCITFSGLLREEATLQKNDRYNTIAAYLHTVYYYNQNNRDSVKKWLDTMEPYARKSQTWDLYFDALRFQIDLCTYEEQYELAINEANLMYERAQKVNCARGLIGAKQCLGNVYISTERWDEGMKALEAAYQLSLQTDNAVVRISILCQLISITKDQKNNQLLSEYLAKLKETLHHHTSTNPMLKEAFYDVYLFCEVYYTYYYLYAGQPEQAHKNLVKAGKFLNGNTFFLYRVLYYDAYAAYFRACKAYDRALAKIDSTIILLQEDFNSNYIHQKLTKADLLAEAGRSAEAIPLYIETLHLKDSIETTVLDKQMQQIKAKYNIDKVALEEERLKSYIQLGTLIVVVIILIILVAFMLRIS
;
A
#
# COMPACT_ATOMS: atom_id res chain seq x y z
N MET A 1 -10.35 0.24 -11.04
CA MET A 1 -9.16 0.97 -10.59
C MET A 1 -8.63 0.60 -9.21
N LYS A 2 -9.40 0.10 -8.24
CA LYS A 2 -8.92 -0.24 -6.88
C LYS A 2 -8.31 -1.65 -6.73
N ARG A 3 -7.95 -2.33 -7.82
CA ARG A 3 -7.34 -3.69 -7.80
C ARG A 3 -5.90 -3.71 -7.25
N LEU A 4 -5.22 -2.58 -7.18
CA LEU A 4 -3.81 -2.50 -6.78
C LEU A 4 -3.55 -2.52 -5.26
N ILE A 5 -4.54 -2.16 -4.44
CA ILE A 5 -4.42 -2.19 -2.97
C ILE A 5 -4.22 -3.62 -2.44
N LEU A 6 -4.65 -4.62 -3.22
CA LEU A 6 -4.46 -6.05 -2.92
C LEU A 6 -3.01 -6.44 -2.68
N ILE A 7 -2.07 -5.78 -3.35
CA ILE A 7 -0.67 -6.22 -3.40
C ILE A 7 0.15 -5.64 -2.26
N ILE A 8 -0.23 -4.48 -1.74
CA ILE A 8 0.49 -3.83 -0.64
C ILE A 8 0.27 -4.58 0.68
N ILE A 9 -0.93 -5.13 0.89
CA ILE A 9 -1.27 -5.97 2.05
C ILE A 9 -0.47 -7.28 2.07
N VAL A 10 -0.07 -7.82 0.91
CA VAL A 10 0.78 -9.03 0.80
C VAL A 10 2.11 -8.84 1.51
N CYS A 11 2.76 -7.68 1.34
CA CYS A 11 4.06 -7.42 1.95
C CYS A 11 3.98 -7.22 3.46
N CYS A 12 2.91 -6.60 3.98
CA CYS A 12 2.74 -6.43 5.42
C CYS A 12 2.48 -7.75 6.15
N ARG A 13 1.82 -8.73 5.51
CA ARG A 13 1.59 -10.06 6.11
C ARG A 13 2.79 -11.00 6.01
N ALA A 14 3.57 -10.94 4.94
CA ALA A 14 4.80 -11.73 4.83
C ALA A 14 5.86 -11.36 5.88
N LEU A 15 5.79 -10.14 6.43
CA LEU A 15 6.62 -9.68 7.54
C LEU A 15 6.03 -9.98 8.93
N GLY A 16 4.73 -10.30 9.00
CA GLY A 16 4.01 -10.62 10.23
C GLY A 16 3.55 -12.08 10.23
N TRP A 17 4.23 -12.93 10.95
CA TRP A 17 3.79 -14.28 11.29
C TRP A 17 2.50 -14.20 12.11
N CYS A 18 1.35 -13.99 11.48
CA CYS A 18 0.08 -14.08 12.14
C CYS A 18 -0.46 -15.51 12.05
N HIS A 19 0.03 -16.39 12.92
CA HIS A 19 -0.83 -17.41 13.49
C HIS A 19 -1.83 -16.66 14.38
N ALA A 20 -3.10 -17.02 14.30
CA ALA A 20 -4.10 -16.56 15.26
C ALA A 20 -3.76 -17.13 16.64
N ASN A 21 -2.83 -16.50 17.33
CA ASN A 21 -2.61 -16.76 18.73
C ASN A 21 -3.85 -16.31 19.48
N THR A 22 -4.40 -17.18 20.30
CA THR A 22 -5.51 -16.80 21.17
C THR A 22 -5.06 -15.66 22.08
N GLN A 23 -5.97 -14.78 22.47
CA GLN A 23 -5.71 -13.68 23.41
C GLN A 23 -4.95 -14.18 24.67
N THR A 24 -5.25 -15.37 25.12
CA THR A 24 -4.60 -16.06 26.25
C THR A 24 -3.09 -16.29 26.04
N GLU A 25 -2.68 -16.60 24.81
CA GLU A 25 -1.28 -16.83 24.46
C GLU A 25 -0.48 -15.53 24.44
N THR A 26 -1.06 -14.47 23.85
CA THR A 26 -0.45 -13.12 23.86
C THR A 26 -0.32 -12.59 25.30
N ASP A 27 -1.32 -12.82 26.17
CA ASP A 27 -1.27 -12.43 27.57
C ASP A 27 -0.19 -13.20 28.36
N SER A 28 0.01 -14.48 28.05
CA SER A 28 1.10 -15.27 28.62
C SER A 28 2.47 -14.73 28.20
N LEU A 29 2.67 -14.44 26.91
CA LEU A 29 3.91 -13.84 26.40
C LEU A 29 4.17 -12.45 27.01
N TYR A 30 3.12 -11.68 27.25
CA TYR A 30 3.25 -10.37 27.89
C TYR A 30 3.74 -10.48 29.35
N ARG A 31 3.23 -11.44 30.14
CA ARG A 31 3.73 -11.68 31.50
C ARG A 31 5.21 -12.06 31.49
N VAL A 32 5.62 -12.89 30.55
CA VAL A 32 7.05 -13.24 30.38
C VAL A 32 7.84 -11.95 30.02
N ALA A 33 7.36 -11.12 29.11
CA ALA A 33 8.04 -9.88 28.74
C ALA A 33 8.26 -8.95 29.94
N GLN A 34 7.28 -8.87 30.85
CA GLN A 34 7.38 -8.05 32.06
C GLN A 34 8.45 -8.54 33.03
N SER A 35 8.70 -9.84 33.08
CA SER A 35 9.71 -10.47 33.98
C SER A 35 11.13 -10.45 33.41
N LEU A 36 11.31 -10.11 32.12
CA LEU A 36 12.62 -10.03 31.49
C LEU A 36 13.43 -8.83 32.02
N PRO A 37 14.77 -8.95 32.07
CA PRO A 37 15.64 -7.81 32.37
C PRO A 37 15.48 -6.69 31.32
N HIS A 38 15.89 -5.47 31.70
CA HIS A 38 15.90 -4.31 30.81
C HIS A 38 17.03 -4.38 29.79
N ASP A 39 16.93 -5.30 28.82
CA ASP A 39 17.90 -5.55 27.78
C ASP A 39 17.24 -5.74 26.40
N SER A 40 18.02 -6.14 25.40
CA SER A 40 17.54 -6.38 24.05
C SER A 40 16.47 -7.46 23.93
N THR A 41 16.46 -8.44 24.87
CA THR A 41 15.48 -9.54 24.87
C THR A 41 14.09 -9.02 25.16
N ARG A 42 13.97 -8.09 26.12
CA ARG A 42 12.71 -7.44 26.46
C ARG A 42 12.19 -6.57 25.32
N LEU A 43 13.08 -5.83 24.64
CA LEU A 43 12.74 -5.05 23.44
C LEU A 43 12.21 -5.95 22.32
N GLU A 44 12.88 -7.06 22.02
CA GLU A 44 12.44 -8.01 21.01
C GLU A 44 11.08 -8.62 21.36
N MET A 45 10.83 -8.91 22.64
CA MET A 45 9.55 -9.46 23.08
C MET A 45 8.40 -8.46 22.89
N PHE A 46 8.56 -7.19 23.29
CA PHE A 46 7.54 -6.15 23.06
C PHE A 46 7.32 -5.91 21.58
N LYS A 47 8.39 -5.88 20.75
CA LYS A 47 8.27 -5.81 19.31
C LYS A 47 7.43 -6.95 18.75
N ARG A 48 7.72 -8.19 19.16
CA ARG A 48 6.97 -9.38 18.73
C ARG A 48 5.50 -9.32 19.12
N LEU A 49 5.19 -8.91 20.36
CA LEU A 49 3.82 -8.73 20.84
C LEU A 49 3.06 -7.70 19.98
N ALA A 50 3.67 -6.56 19.70
CA ALA A 50 3.07 -5.53 18.84
C ALA A 50 2.86 -6.02 17.39
N GLN A 51 3.77 -6.84 16.87
CA GLN A 51 3.62 -7.46 15.55
C GLN A 51 2.50 -8.49 15.49
N ILE A 52 2.34 -9.31 16.52
CA ILE A 52 1.22 -10.29 16.63
C ILE A 52 -0.12 -9.53 16.62
N GLU A 53 -0.20 -8.44 17.35
CA GLU A 53 -1.42 -7.66 17.55
C GLU A 53 -1.57 -6.49 16.55
N GLN A 54 -0.83 -6.48 15.44
CA GLN A 54 -0.74 -5.33 14.52
C GLN A 54 -2.09 -4.87 13.93
N LEU A 55 -3.11 -5.72 13.93
CA LEU A 55 -4.45 -5.40 13.43
C LEU A 55 -5.43 -5.03 14.57
N THR A 56 -5.03 -5.15 15.83
CA THR A 56 -5.86 -4.88 17.01
C THR A 56 -5.38 -3.61 17.74
N PRO A 57 -6.23 -2.96 18.54
CA PRO A 57 -5.81 -1.83 19.38
C PRO A 57 -4.65 -2.16 20.34
N ARG A 58 -4.44 -3.44 20.67
CA ARG A 58 -3.33 -3.89 21.52
C ARG A 58 -1.95 -3.63 20.88
N CYS A 59 -1.89 -3.49 19.56
CA CYS A 59 -0.67 -3.05 18.87
C CYS A 59 -0.15 -1.74 19.46
N ILE A 60 -1.03 -0.76 19.69
CA ILE A 60 -0.68 0.55 20.26
C ILE A 60 -0.14 0.39 21.68
N THR A 61 -0.74 -0.48 22.48
CA THR A 61 -0.28 -0.76 23.85
C THR A 61 1.14 -1.35 23.83
N PHE A 62 1.37 -2.40 23.05
CA PHE A 62 2.68 -3.07 23.03
C PHE A 62 3.77 -2.25 22.34
N SER A 63 3.45 -1.51 21.29
CA SER A 63 4.41 -0.58 20.67
C SER A 63 4.69 0.62 21.56
N GLY A 64 3.74 1.05 22.40
CA GLY A 64 3.97 2.03 23.47
C GLY A 64 4.99 1.53 24.49
N LEU A 65 4.80 0.32 25.03
CA LEU A 65 5.74 -0.32 25.95
C LEU A 65 7.13 -0.52 25.32
N LEU A 66 7.17 -0.90 24.03
CA LEU A 66 8.43 -0.99 23.30
C LEU A 66 9.14 0.37 23.27
N ARG A 67 8.41 1.45 23.01
CA ARG A 67 8.97 2.80 22.96
C ARG A 67 9.48 3.27 24.32
N GLU A 68 8.74 3.03 25.39
CA GLU A 68 9.16 3.33 26.76
C GLU A 68 10.46 2.60 27.09
N GLU A 69 10.52 1.31 26.86
CA GLU A 69 11.69 0.48 27.10
C GLU A 69 12.89 0.90 26.23
N ALA A 70 12.65 1.19 24.95
CA ALA A 70 13.68 1.68 24.02
C ALA A 70 14.25 3.04 24.46
N THR A 71 13.41 3.90 25.03
CA THR A 71 13.82 5.20 25.56
C THR A 71 14.67 5.05 26.81
N LEU A 72 14.29 4.16 27.74
CA LEU A 72 15.08 3.83 28.93
C LEU A 72 16.47 3.29 28.56
N GLN A 73 16.54 2.43 27.54
CA GLN A 73 17.79 1.84 27.05
C GLN A 73 18.54 2.75 26.07
N LYS A 74 18.04 3.96 25.75
CA LYS A 74 18.60 4.91 24.76
C LYS A 74 18.81 4.24 23.40
N ASN A 75 17.88 3.38 22.98
CA ASN A 75 17.98 2.61 21.75
C ASN A 75 17.10 3.23 20.63
N ASP A 76 17.70 4.11 19.83
CA ASP A 76 17.01 4.84 18.76
C ASP A 76 16.45 3.90 17.68
N ARG A 77 17.08 2.74 17.45
CA ARG A 77 16.59 1.73 16.50
C ARG A 77 15.22 1.18 16.92
N TYR A 78 15.05 0.82 18.18
CA TYR A 78 13.77 0.31 18.68
C TYR A 78 12.74 1.41 18.85
N ASN A 79 13.13 2.66 19.09
CA ASN A 79 12.24 3.82 18.99
C ASN A 79 11.70 3.97 17.56
N THR A 80 12.54 3.77 16.53
CA THR A 80 12.12 3.76 15.12
C THR A 80 11.13 2.62 14.86
N ILE A 81 11.41 1.40 15.35
CA ILE A 81 10.52 0.25 15.18
C ILE A 81 9.17 0.47 15.88
N ALA A 82 9.16 1.03 17.08
CA ALA A 82 7.93 1.35 17.79
C ALA A 82 7.06 2.34 17.01
N ALA A 83 7.66 3.43 16.51
CA ALA A 83 6.96 4.41 15.67
C ALA A 83 6.44 3.79 14.36
N TYR A 84 7.22 2.90 13.73
CA TYR A 84 6.81 2.13 12.56
C TYR A 84 5.56 1.29 12.83
N LEU A 85 5.52 0.56 13.96
CA LEU A 85 4.37 -0.27 14.33
C LEU A 85 3.09 0.55 14.59
N HIS A 86 3.23 1.75 15.18
CA HIS A 86 2.12 2.69 15.27
C HIS A 86 1.65 3.14 13.88
N THR A 87 2.58 3.44 12.98
CA THR A 87 2.27 3.84 11.60
C THR A 87 1.51 2.73 10.87
N VAL A 88 1.95 1.46 10.99
CA VAL A 88 1.26 0.29 10.43
C VAL A 88 -0.16 0.17 10.96
N TYR A 89 -0.36 0.28 12.27
CA TYR A 89 -1.69 0.21 12.87
C TYR A 89 -2.63 1.29 12.33
N TYR A 90 -2.20 2.55 12.34
CA TYR A 90 -3.03 3.67 11.86
C TYR A 90 -3.24 3.63 10.35
N TYR A 91 -2.30 3.12 9.58
CA TYR A 91 -2.48 2.83 8.16
C TYR A 91 -3.63 1.84 7.93
N ASN A 92 -3.67 0.73 8.70
CA ASN A 92 -4.76 -0.25 8.62
C ASN A 92 -6.12 0.32 9.06
N GLN A 93 -6.13 1.41 9.84
CA GLN A 93 -7.35 2.15 10.24
C GLN A 93 -7.70 3.29 9.26
N ASN A 94 -7.00 3.41 8.13
CA ASN A 94 -7.14 4.53 7.18
C ASN A 94 -7.01 5.92 7.84
N ASN A 95 -6.22 6.05 8.90
CA ASN A 95 -6.04 7.29 9.66
C ASN A 95 -4.76 8.00 9.24
N ARG A 96 -4.86 8.83 8.18
CA ARG A 96 -3.73 9.54 7.58
C ARG A 96 -3.05 10.52 8.52
N ASP A 97 -3.81 11.25 9.33
CA ASP A 97 -3.25 12.25 10.24
C ASP A 97 -2.37 11.58 11.30
N SER A 98 -2.82 10.45 11.83
CA SER A 98 -2.01 9.66 12.76
C SER A 98 -0.79 9.03 12.08
N VAL A 99 -0.90 8.55 10.84
CA VAL A 99 0.25 8.08 10.04
C VAL A 99 1.29 9.19 9.91
N LYS A 100 0.87 10.40 9.50
CA LYS A 100 1.76 11.56 9.38
C LYS A 100 2.44 11.90 10.72
N LYS A 101 1.68 12.00 11.80
CA LYS A 101 2.21 12.25 13.15
C LYS A 101 3.31 11.26 13.56
N TRP A 102 3.10 9.97 13.25
CA TRP A 102 4.07 8.96 13.62
C TRP A 102 5.29 8.94 12.70
N LEU A 103 5.15 9.33 11.44
CA LEU A 103 6.28 9.58 10.53
C LEU A 103 7.16 10.71 11.03
N ASP A 104 6.57 11.84 11.45
CA ASP A 104 7.30 12.98 12.03
C ASP A 104 8.03 12.56 13.32
N THR A 105 7.40 11.70 14.13
CA THR A 105 8.02 11.13 15.35
C THR A 105 9.16 10.18 15.01
N MET A 106 9.07 9.41 13.92
CA MET A 106 10.01 8.37 13.53
C MET A 106 11.31 8.95 12.92
N GLU A 107 11.21 10.02 12.14
CA GLU A 107 12.34 10.54 11.35
C GLU A 107 13.60 10.84 12.19
N PRO A 108 13.53 11.54 13.36
CA PRO A 108 14.72 11.81 14.17
C PRO A 108 15.43 10.55 14.67
N TYR A 109 14.67 9.52 15.05
CA TYR A 109 15.22 8.23 15.50
C TYR A 109 15.81 7.44 14.34
N ALA A 110 15.11 7.39 13.18
CA ALA A 110 15.61 6.74 11.98
C ALA A 110 16.94 7.37 11.49
N ARG A 111 17.06 8.68 11.58
CA ARG A 111 18.29 9.43 11.25
C ARG A 111 19.44 9.05 12.17
N LYS A 112 19.22 8.98 13.48
CA LYS A 112 20.28 8.64 14.46
C LYS A 112 20.71 7.19 14.36
N SER A 113 19.75 6.26 14.17
CA SER A 113 20.02 4.83 14.08
C SER A 113 20.34 4.33 12.67
N GLN A 114 20.30 5.20 11.65
CA GLN A 114 20.47 4.86 10.23
C GLN A 114 19.47 3.79 9.74
N THR A 115 18.27 3.72 10.34
CA THR A 115 17.20 2.80 9.96
C THR A 115 16.24 3.41 8.93
N TRP A 116 16.81 3.98 7.87
CA TRP A 116 16.09 4.65 6.81
C TRP A 116 15.15 3.72 6.05
N ASP A 117 15.46 2.42 5.97
CA ASP A 117 14.60 1.43 5.33
C ASP A 117 13.20 1.41 5.94
N LEU A 118 13.10 1.39 7.27
CA LEU A 118 11.83 1.42 7.99
C LEU A 118 11.08 2.75 7.80
N TYR A 119 11.82 3.87 7.79
CA TYR A 119 11.24 5.18 7.57
C TYR A 119 10.60 5.30 6.18
N PHE A 120 11.31 4.87 5.14
CA PHE A 120 10.77 4.91 3.79
C PHE A 120 9.63 3.90 3.57
N ASP A 121 9.64 2.76 4.25
CA ASP A 121 8.49 1.84 4.25
C ASP A 121 7.26 2.49 4.89
N ALA A 122 7.44 3.22 5.99
CA ALA A 122 6.36 3.97 6.64
C ALA A 122 5.85 5.14 5.77
N LEU A 123 6.76 5.85 5.09
CA LEU A 123 6.40 6.96 4.19
C LEU A 123 5.55 6.48 3.00
N ARG A 124 5.79 5.26 2.51
CA ARG A 124 4.94 4.63 1.48
C ARG A 124 3.48 4.54 1.93
N PHE A 125 3.21 4.22 3.19
CA PHE A 125 1.84 4.14 3.70
C PHE A 125 1.11 5.48 3.60
N GLN A 126 1.80 6.60 3.84
CA GLN A 126 1.21 7.92 3.64
C GLN A 126 0.87 8.17 2.17
N ILE A 127 1.76 7.82 1.25
CA ILE A 127 1.54 7.97 -0.20
C ILE A 127 0.41 7.07 -0.67
N ASP A 128 0.35 5.83 -0.17
CA ASP A 128 -0.71 4.88 -0.49
C ASP A 128 -2.08 5.38 -0.01
N LEU A 129 -2.16 5.99 1.19
CA LEU A 129 -3.40 6.63 1.68
C LEU A 129 -3.80 7.82 0.81
N CYS A 130 -2.86 8.67 0.38
CA CYS A 130 -3.16 9.73 -0.58
C CYS A 130 -3.74 9.16 -1.89
N THR A 131 -3.18 8.06 -2.38
CA THR A 131 -3.68 7.38 -3.59
C THR A 131 -5.06 6.79 -3.36
N TYR A 132 -5.30 6.19 -2.20
CA TYR A 132 -6.61 5.66 -1.82
C TYR A 132 -7.68 6.74 -1.69
N GLU A 133 -7.31 7.90 -1.14
CA GLU A 133 -8.16 9.09 -1.03
C GLU A 133 -8.29 9.85 -2.36
N GLU A 134 -7.68 9.33 -3.45
CA GLU A 134 -7.68 9.90 -4.80
C GLU A 134 -6.99 11.28 -4.90
N GLN A 135 -6.11 11.59 -3.95
CA GLN A 135 -5.25 12.78 -3.96
C GLN A 135 -4.00 12.53 -4.82
N TYR A 136 -4.21 12.24 -6.11
CA TYR A 136 -3.16 11.74 -7.00
C TYR A 136 -1.99 12.70 -7.17
N GLU A 137 -2.25 14.00 -7.33
CA GLU A 137 -1.19 15.01 -7.44
C GLU A 137 -0.31 15.05 -6.17
N LEU A 138 -0.94 14.99 -5.00
CA LEU A 138 -0.21 14.93 -3.74
C LEU A 138 0.61 13.64 -3.64
N ALA A 139 0.03 12.50 -4.01
CA ALA A 139 0.72 11.22 -3.99
C ALA A 139 1.94 11.21 -4.94
N ILE A 140 1.83 11.78 -6.14
CA ILE A 140 2.95 11.93 -7.09
C ILE A 140 4.05 12.82 -6.49
N ASN A 141 3.68 13.97 -5.92
CA ASN A 141 4.63 14.89 -5.31
C ASN A 141 5.37 14.24 -4.13
N GLU A 142 4.65 13.59 -3.22
CA GLU A 142 5.24 12.89 -2.07
C GLU A 142 6.16 11.73 -2.52
N ALA A 143 5.77 10.99 -3.56
CA ALA A 143 6.62 9.91 -4.10
C ALA A 143 7.91 10.46 -4.74
N ASN A 144 7.86 11.60 -5.43
CA ASN A 144 9.05 12.26 -5.97
C ASN A 144 9.95 12.79 -4.86
N LEU A 145 9.39 13.44 -3.83
CA LEU A 145 10.13 13.89 -2.65
C LEU A 145 10.76 12.71 -1.89
N MET A 146 10.04 11.59 -1.77
CA MET A 146 10.57 10.36 -1.21
C MET A 146 11.78 9.86 -2.00
N TYR A 147 11.71 9.88 -3.35
CA TYR A 147 12.82 9.47 -4.21
C TYR A 147 14.05 10.34 -3.97
N GLU A 148 13.89 11.67 -3.97
CA GLU A 148 14.99 12.62 -3.72
C GLU A 148 15.62 12.44 -2.32
N ARG A 149 14.79 12.27 -1.29
CA ARG A 149 15.27 12.01 0.07
C ARG A 149 16.04 10.70 0.15
N ALA A 150 15.53 9.64 -0.49
CA ALA A 150 16.19 8.34 -0.53
C ALA A 150 17.55 8.39 -1.25
N GLN A 151 17.66 9.18 -2.32
CA GLN A 151 18.95 9.44 -2.99
C GLN A 151 19.96 10.11 -2.06
N LYS A 152 19.55 11.15 -1.33
CA LYS A 152 20.43 11.91 -0.42
C LYS A 152 21.03 11.05 0.70
N VAL A 153 20.27 10.04 1.16
CA VAL A 153 20.73 9.13 2.23
C VAL A 153 21.20 7.77 1.70
N ASN A 154 21.28 7.60 0.37
CA ASN A 154 21.67 6.38 -0.33
C ASN A 154 20.87 5.13 0.13
N CYS A 155 19.55 5.25 0.26
CA CYS A 155 18.67 4.17 0.69
C CYS A 155 18.00 3.51 -0.51
N ALA A 156 18.48 2.34 -0.92
CA ALA A 156 17.93 1.58 -2.05
C ALA A 156 16.45 1.25 -1.86
N ARG A 157 16.04 0.89 -0.63
CA ARG A 157 14.64 0.58 -0.30
C ARG A 157 13.71 1.77 -0.50
N GLY A 158 14.18 2.97 -0.15
CA GLY A 158 13.45 4.21 -0.41
C GLY A 158 13.28 4.49 -1.90
N LEU A 159 14.34 4.30 -2.70
CA LEU A 159 14.28 4.48 -4.16
C LEU A 159 13.29 3.52 -4.81
N ILE A 160 13.35 2.24 -4.44
CA ILE A 160 12.42 1.21 -4.93
C ILE A 160 10.99 1.56 -4.53
N GLY A 161 10.76 1.89 -3.26
CA GLY A 161 9.44 2.24 -2.73
C GLY A 161 8.83 3.44 -3.42
N ALA A 162 9.61 4.49 -3.69
CA ALA A 162 9.14 5.68 -4.40
C ALA A 162 8.70 5.34 -5.84
N LYS A 163 9.47 4.50 -6.56
CA LYS A 163 9.08 4.04 -7.90
C LYS A 163 7.84 3.16 -7.88
N GLN A 164 7.67 2.31 -6.86
CA GLN A 164 6.43 1.54 -6.68
C GLN A 164 5.22 2.45 -6.44
N CYS A 165 5.34 3.45 -5.56
CA CYS A 165 4.27 4.42 -5.31
C CYS A 165 3.89 5.16 -6.60
N LEU A 166 4.86 5.68 -7.36
CA LEU A 166 4.60 6.32 -8.66
C LEU A 166 3.89 5.37 -9.62
N GLY A 167 4.34 4.11 -9.71
CA GLY A 167 3.68 3.10 -10.52
C GLY A 167 2.22 2.91 -10.13
N ASN A 168 1.94 2.77 -8.83
CA ASN A 168 0.59 2.60 -8.32
C ASN A 168 -0.31 3.80 -8.63
N VAL A 169 0.18 5.03 -8.44
CA VAL A 169 -0.59 6.25 -8.73
C VAL A 169 -0.89 6.37 -10.22
N TYR A 170 0.09 6.13 -11.10
CA TYR A 170 -0.12 6.18 -12.53
C TYR A 170 -1.13 5.13 -13.01
N ILE A 171 -1.08 3.90 -12.48
CA ILE A 171 -2.08 2.88 -12.78
C ILE A 171 -3.48 3.29 -12.27
N SER A 172 -3.56 3.89 -11.07
CA SER A 172 -4.84 4.37 -10.51
C SER A 172 -5.45 5.50 -11.32
N THR A 173 -4.65 6.23 -12.10
CA THR A 173 -5.06 7.29 -13.02
C THR A 173 -5.13 6.83 -14.48
N GLU A 174 -5.13 5.53 -14.74
CA GLU A 174 -5.17 4.90 -16.08
C GLU A 174 -3.97 5.25 -17.00
N ARG A 175 -2.90 5.78 -16.41
CA ARG A 175 -1.63 6.06 -17.11
C ARG A 175 -0.77 4.79 -17.16
N TRP A 176 -1.24 3.79 -17.88
CA TRP A 176 -0.71 2.43 -17.85
C TRP A 176 0.76 2.34 -18.25
N ASP A 177 1.19 3.05 -19.29
CA ASP A 177 2.58 3.00 -19.78
C ASP A 177 3.56 3.59 -18.78
N GLU A 178 3.18 4.69 -18.13
CA GLU A 178 4.00 5.34 -17.12
C GLU A 178 4.07 4.50 -15.84
N GLY A 179 2.94 3.90 -15.47
CA GLY A 179 2.86 2.98 -14.35
C GLY A 179 3.75 1.75 -14.54
N MET A 180 3.69 1.13 -15.73
CA MET A 180 4.56 0.00 -16.08
C MET A 180 6.04 0.38 -16.03
N LYS A 181 6.43 1.51 -16.66
CA LYS A 181 7.81 2.00 -16.63
C LYS A 181 8.32 2.23 -15.21
N ALA A 182 7.49 2.82 -14.33
CA ALA A 182 7.86 3.06 -12.94
C ALA A 182 8.05 1.75 -12.17
N LEU A 183 7.16 0.76 -12.34
CA LEU A 183 7.27 -0.55 -11.70
C LEU A 183 8.45 -1.37 -12.24
N GLU A 184 8.73 -1.32 -13.54
CA GLU A 184 9.91 -1.95 -14.11
C GLU A 184 11.20 -1.33 -13.58
N ALA A 185 11.25 0.00 -13.44
CA ALA A 185 12.38 0.68 -12.81
C ALA A 185 12.54 0.25 -11.34
N ALA A 186 11.44 0.10 -10.58
CA ALA A 186 11.47 -0.45 -9.23
C ALA A 186 12.00 -1.90 -9.22
N TYR A 187 11.59 -2.73 -10.18
CA TYR A 187 12.06 -4.10 -10.33
C TYR A 187 13.57 -4.14 -10.58
N GLN A 188 14.08 -3.34 -11.53
CA GLN A 188 15.52 -3.27 -11.82
C GLN A 188 16.34 -2.82 -10.60
N LEU A 189 15.88 -1.82 -9.85
CA LEU A 189 16.52 -1.42 -8.60
C LEU A 189 16.50 -2.56 -7.56
N SER A 190 15.43 -3.34 -7.49
CA SER A 190 15.30 -4.45 -6.55
C SER A 190 16.29 -5.59 -6.80
N LEU A 191 16.73 -5.77 -8.05
CA LEU A 191 17.75 -6.78 -8.42
C LEU A 191 19.12 -6.48 -7.80
N GLN A 192 19.37 -5.22 -7.44
CA GLN A 192 20.61 -4.80 -6.78
C GLN A 192 20.57 -4.98 -5.24
N THR A 193 19.51 -5.58 -4.72
CA THR A 193 19.31 -5.82 -3.29
C THR A 193 19.03 -7.29 -3.00
N ASP A 194 19.35 -7.75 -1.80
CA ASP A 194 19.02 -9.12 -1.36
C ASP A 194 17.56 -9.27 -0.88
N ASN A 195 16.74 -8.24 -1.07
CA ASN A 195 15.36 -8.23 -0.58
C ASN A 195 14.39 -8.93 -1.54
N ALA A 196 14.28 -10.25 -1.44
CA ALA A 196 13.38 -11.06 -2.25
C ALA A 196 11.89 -10.69 -2.03
N VAL A 197 11.49 -10.27 -0.82
CA VAL A 197 10.09 -9.90 -0.50
C VAL A 197 9.64 -8.70 -1.31
N VAL A 198 10.48 -7.66 -1.39
CA VAL A 198 10.18 -6.47 -2.22
C VAL A 198 10.10 -6.84 -3.69
N ARG A 199 11.01 -7.69 -4.17
CA ARG A 199 11.01 -8.17 -5.56
C ARG A 199 9.74 -8.97 -5.90
N ILE A 200 9.32 -9.87 -5.01
CA ILE A 200 8.06 -10.61 -5.13
C ILE A 200 6.87 -9.64 -5.23
N SER A 201 6.82 -8.63 -4.36
CA SER A 201 5.76 -7.62 -4.38
C SER A 201 5.66 -6.90 -5.72
N ILE A 202 6.79 -6.42 -6.26
CA ILE A 202 6.81 -5.72 -7.55
C ILE A 202 6.37 -6.65 -8.68
N LEU A 203 6.84 -7.89 -8.70
CA LEU A 203 6.44 -8.88 -9.70
C LEU A 203 4.94 -9.18 -9.65
N CYS A 204 4.33 -9.26 -8.45
CA CYS A 204 2.88 -9.40 -8.32
C CYS A 204 2.14 -8.20 -8.93
N GLN A 205 2.64 -6.97 -8.75
CA GLN A 205 2.06 -5.77 -9.37
C GLN A 205 2.15 -5.83 -10.90
N LEU A 206 3.33 -6.11 -11.45
CA LEU A 206 3.55 -6.24 -12.89
C LEU A 206 2.67 -7.33 -13.51
N ILE A 207 2.54 -8.49 -12.86
CA ILE A 207 1.68 -9.60 -13.27
C ILE A 207 0.20 -9.16 -13.33
N SER A 208 -0.28 -8.46 -12.31
CA SER A 208 -1.68 -8.01 -12.26
C SER A 208 -2.00 -7.07 -13.43
N ILE A 209 -1.11 -6.13 -13.72
CA ILE A 209 -1.28 -5.15 -14.81
C ILE A 209 -1.23 -5.85 -16.17
N THR A 210 -0.25 -6.70 -16.40
CA THR A 210 -0.10 -7.42 -17.67
C THR A 210 -1.27 -8.35 -17.97
N LYS A 211 -1.87 -8.95 -16.93
CA LYS A 211 -3.11 -9.72 -17.06
C LYS A 211 -4.28 -8.82 -17.49
N ASP A 212 -4.44 -7.63 -16.90
CA ASP A 212 -5.52 -6.71 -17.24
C ASP A 212 -5.35 -6.15 -18.68
N GLN A 213 -4.11 -5.93 -19.11
CA GLN A 213 -3.77 -5.57 -20.49
C GLN A 213 -3.87 -6.75 -21.49
N LYS A 214 -4.12 -7.98 -21.01
CA LYS A 214 -4.12 -9.22 -21.79
C LYS A 214 -2.81 -9.47 -22.57
N ASN A 215 -1.69 -8.93 -22.08
CA ASN A 215 -0.38 -9.16 -22.67
C ASN A 215 0.19 -10.51 -22.21
N ASN A 216 -0.13 -11.57 -22.95
CA ASN A 216 0.17 -12.94 -22.54
C ASN A 216 1.68 -13.24 -22.53
N GLN A 217 2.47 -12.59 -23.38
CA GLN A 217 3.92 -12.75 -23.40
C GLN A 217 4.55 -12.21 -22.12
N LEU A 218 4.30 -10.94 -21.78
CA LEU A 218 4.84 -10.33 -20.56
C LEU A 218 4.31 -11.01 -19.29
N LEU A 219 3.03 -11.46 -19.31
CA LEU A 219 2.45 -12.23 -18.22
C LEU A 219 3.26 -13.50 -17.95
N SER A 220 3.62 -14.25 -18.99
CA SER A 220 4.45 -15.45 -18.88
C SER A 220 5.84 -15.16 -18.32
N GLU A 221 6.48 -14.09 -18.80
CA GLU A 221 7.82 -13.69 -18.34
C GLU A 221 7.83 -13.33 -16.85
N TYR A 222 6.90 -12.48 -16.40
CA TYR A 222 6.84 -12.09 -14.99
C TYR A 222 6.42 -13.23 -14.08
N LEU A 223 5.53 -14.13 -14.53
CA LEU A 223 5.17 -15.33 -13.79
C LEU A 223 6.37 -16.28 -13.60
N ALA A 224 7.20 -16.44 -14.64
CA ALA A 224 8.42 -17.23 -14.53
C ALA A 224 9.41 -16.62 -13.51
N LYS A 225 9.63 -15.30 -13.58
CA LYS A 225 10.49 -14.56 -12.64
C LYS A 225 9.95 -14.64 -11.20
N LEU A 226 8.63 -14.54 -11.01
CA LEU A 226 8.01 -14.67 -9.69
C LEU A 226 8.22 -16.07 -9.12
N LYS A 227 7.98 -17.11 -9.93
CA LYS A 227 8.12 -18.50 -9.52
C LYS A 227 9.56 -18.83 -9.13
N GLU A 228 10.54 -18.36 -9.90
CA GLU A 228 11.96 -18.51 -9.61
C GLU A 228 12.35 -17.79 -8.32
N THR A 229 11.99 -16.50 -8.18
CA THR A 229 12.28 -15.71 -6.99
C THR A 229 11.67 -16.33 -5.73
N LEU A 230 10.42 -16.78 -5.83
CA LEU A 230 9.68 -17.39 -4.74
C LEU A 230 10.30 -18.73 -4.33
N HIS A 231 10.66 -19.57 -5.32
CA HIS A 231 11.31 -20.85 -5.08
C HIS A 231 12.67 -20.67 -4.39
N HIS A 232 13.50 -19.76 -4.91
CA HIS A 232 14.80 -19.46 -4.30
C HIS A 232 14.68 -18.97 -2.87
N HIS A 233 13.72 -18.07 -2.61
CA HIS A 233 13.51 -17.49 -1.27
C HIS A 233 12.98 -18.49 -0.25
N THR A 234 12.16 -19.46 -0.67
CA THR A 234 11.47 -20.40 0.24
C THR A 234 12.10 -21.80 0.27
N SER A 235 13.08 -22.12 -0.59
CA SER A 235 13.68 -23.45 -0.68
C SER A 235 14.48 -23.86 0.55
N THR A 236 15.06 -22.88 1.25
CA THR A 236 15.94 -23.12 2.40
C THR A 236 15.19 -23.27 3.74
N ASN A 237 13.93 -22.86 3.80
CA ASN A 237 13.15 -22.89 5.04
C ASN A 237 11.67 -23.25 4.78
N PRO A 238 11.18 -24.42 5.21
CA PRO A 238 9.79 -24.83 5.04
C PRO A 238 8.76 -23.84 5.63
N MET A 239 9.10 -23.20 6.77
CA MET A 239 8.21 -22.21 7.39
C MET A 239 8.02 -20.96 6.50
N LEU A 240 9.05 -20.55 5.74
CA LEU A 240 8.90 -19.47 4.75
C LEU A 240 7.94 -19.88 3.64
N LYS A 241 7.96 -21.14 3.21
CA LYS A 241 7.02 -21.61 2.19
C LYS A 241 5.56 -21.46 2.65
N GLU A 242 5.29 -21.81 3.89
CA GLU A 242 3.95 -21.65 4.49
C GLU A 242 3.54 -20.18 4.60
N ALA A 243 4.46 -19.30 5.02
CA ALA A 243 4.24 -17.85 5.09
C ALA A 243 3.93 -17.21 3.72
N PHE A 244 4.34 -17.85 2.62
CA PHE A 244 4.10 -17.38 1.25
C PHE A 244 2.98 -18.13 0.51
N TYR A 245 2.12 -18.89 1.20
CA TYR A 245 1.03 -19.64 0.56
C TYR A 245 0.11 -18.76 -0.29
N ASP A 246 -0.18 -17.55 0.16
CA ASP A 246 -0.98 -16.58 -0.60
C ASP A 246 -0.30 -16.19 -1.93
N VAL A 247 1.03 -16.09 -1.95
CA VAL A 247 1.79 -15.79 -3.19
C VAL A 247 1.86 -17.01 -4.11
N TYR A 248 1.94 -18.22 -3.58
CA TYR A 248 1.83 -19.45 -4.38
C TYR A 248 0.43 -19.57 -5.00
N LEU A 249 -0.62 -19.28 -4.23
CA LEU A 249 -1.99 -19.23 -4.75
C LEU A 249 -2.09 -18.19 -5.87
N PHE A 250 -1.59 -16.98 -5.65
CA PHE A 250 -1.54 -15.91 -6.64
C PHE A 250 -0.87 -16.39 -7.94
N CYS A 251 0.30 -17.01 -7.85
CA CYS A 251 1.05 -17.50 -8.99
C CYS A 251 0.22 -18.50 -9.81
N GLU A 252 -0.39 -19.52 -9.18
CA GLU A 252 -1.18 -20.54 -9.89
C GLU A 252 -2.47 -19.94 -10.48
N VAL A 253 -3.09 -18.97 -9.81
CA VAL A 253 -4.26 -18.23 -10.34
C VAL A 253 -3.89 -17.45 -11.60
N TYR A 254 -2.76 -16.76 -11.62
CA TYR A 254 -2.36 -15.99 -12.81
C TYR A 254 -1.84 -16.89 -13.96
N TYR A 255 -1.27 -18.05 -13.67
CA TYR A 255 -1.05 -19.09 -14.69
C TYR A 255 -2.38 -19.59 -15.28
N THR A 256 -3.46 -19.62 -14.49
CA THR A 256 -4.80 -19.92 -15.01
C THR A 256 -5.19 -18.93 -16.11
N TYR A 257 -5.06 -17.61 -15.85
CA TYR A 257 -5.35 -16.58 -16.86
C TYR A 257 -4.44 -16.69 -18.08
N TYR A 258 -3.14 -16.97 -17.88
CA TYR A 258 -2.21 -17.20 -18.97
C TYR A 258 -2.71 -18.32 -19.91
N TYR A 259 -3.12 -19.46 -19.37
CA TYR A 259 -3.61 -20.58 -20.17
C TYR A 259 -4.99 -20.31 -20.77
N LEU A 260 -5.86 -19.55 -20.12
CA LEU A 260 -7.15 -19.14 -20.69
C LEU A 260 -6.94 -18.23 -21.92
N TYR A 261 -6.01 -17.27 -21.84
CA TYR A 261 -5.66 -16.40 -22.96
C TYR A 261 -4.98 -17.17 -24.11
N ALA A 262 -4.29 -18.25 -23.81
CA ALA A 262 -3.71 -19.15 -24.80
C ALA A 262 -4.72 -20.17 -25.38
N GLY A 263 -6.00 -20.13 -24.98
CA GLY A 263 -7.02 -21.06 -25.44
C GLY A 263 -6.84 -22.50 -24.92
N GLN A 264 -6.21 -22.68 -23.75
CA GLN A 264 -5.87 -23.97 -23.15
C GLN A 264 -6.62 -24.20 -21.81
N PRO A 265 -7.96 -24.40 -21.83
CA PRO A 265 -8.77 -24.48 -20.62
C PRO A 265 -8.42 -25.67 -19.71
N GLU A 266 -7.94 -26.78 -20.28
CA GLU A 266 -7.51 -27.95 -19.49
C GLU A 266 -6.28 -27.64 -18.60
N GLN A 267 -5.31 -26.88 -19.13
CA GLN A 267 -4.15 -26.46 -18.35
C GLN A 267 -4.54 -25.40 -17.30
N ALA A 268 -5.44 -24.49 -17.68
CA ALA A 268 -6.02 -23.52 -16.76
C ALA A 268 -6.68 -24.23 -15.56
N HIS A 269 -7.47 -25.27 -15.79
CA HIS A 269 -8.11 -26.04 -14.71
C HIS A 269 -7.09 -26.73 -13.80
N LYS A 270 -6.01 -27.30 -14.36
CA LYS A 270 -4.94 -27.90 -13.55
C LYS A 270 -4.31 -26.89 -12.58
N ASN A 271 -4.10 -25.65 -13.02
CA ASN A 271 -3.56 -24.60 -12.15
C ASN A 271 -4.58 -24.14 -11.10
N LEU A 272 -5.88 -24.05 -11.42
CA LEU A 272 -6.92 -23.79 -10.42
C LEU A 272 -6.97 -24.87 -9.33
N VAL A 273 -6.84 -26.14 -9.68
CA VAL A 273 -6.77 -27.23 -8.70
C VAL A 273 -5.52 -27.11 -7.83
N LYS A 274 -4.38 -26.73 -8.40
CA LYS A 274 -3.16 -26.47 -7.63
C LYS A 274 -3.32 -25.26 -6.70
N ALA A 275 -3.90 -24.14 -7.19
CA ALA A 275 -4.18 -22.96 -6.39
C ALA A 275 -5.03 -23.29 -5.16
N GLY A 276 -6.04 -24.15 -5.33
CA GLY A 276 -6.90 -24.60 -4.24
C GLY A 276 -6.17 -25.29 -3.09
N LYS A 277 -4.98 -25.88 -3.33
CA LYS A 277 -4.17 -26.51 -2.27
C LYS A 277 -3.53 -25.50 -1.31
N PHE A 278 -3.42 -24.25 -1.71
CA PHE A 278 -2.88 -23.18 -0.90
C PHE A 278 -3.96 -22.41 -0.12
N LEU A 279 -5.24 -22.70 -0.35
CA LEU A 279 -6.32 -22.14 0.44
C LEU A 279 -6.39 -22.81 1.82
N ASN A 280 -6.47 -21.98 2.86
CA ASN A 280 -6.63 -22.44 4.23
C ASN A 280 -7.53 -21.46 5.02
N GLY A 281 -7.78 -21.73 6.31
CA GLY A 281 -8.60 -20.88 7.16
C GLY A 281 -8.06 -19.45 7.32
N ASN A 282 -6.74 -19.28 7.20
CA ASN A 282 -6.04 -18.01 7.36
C ASN A 282 -5.82 -17.25 6.04
N THR A 283 -6.21 -17.83 4.89
CA THR A 283 -6.10 -17.16 3.58
C THR A 283 -6.89 -15.86 3.62
N PHE A 284 -6.22 -14.75 3.32
CA PHE A 284 -6.85 -13.43 3.31
C PHE A 284 -7.97 -13.37 2.26
N PHE A 285 -9.11 -12.74 2.61
CA PHE A 285 -10.33 -12.81 1.80
C PHE A 285 -10.12 -12.37 0.35
N LEU A 286 -9.25 -11.40 0.07
CA LEU A 286 -8.96 -10.95 -1.28
C LEU A 286 -8.29 -12.02 -2.16
N TYR A 287 -7.51 -12.95 -1.59
CA TYR A 287 -6.99 -14.09 -2.35
C TYR A 287 -8.07 -15.13 -2.64
N ARG A 288 -9.07 -15.25 -1.77
CA ARG A 288 -10.28 -16.05 -2.06
C ARG A 288 -11.10 -15.43 -3.18
N VAL A 289 -11.25 -14.10 -3.18
CA VAL A 289 -11.87 -13.34 -4.28
C VAL A 289 -11.14 -13.63 -5.59
N LEU A 290 -9.81 -13.48 -5.60
CA LEU A 290 -8.97 -13.74 -6.77
C LEU A 290 -9.15 -15.18 -7.31
N TYR A 291 -9.20 -16.15 -6.42
CA TYR A 291 -9.39 -17.56 -6.75
C TYR A 291 -10.77 -17.83 -7.36
N TYR A 292 -11.85 -17.30 -6.77
CA TYR A 292 -13.20 -17.47 -7.30
C TYR A 292 -13.40 -16.75 -8.63
N ASP A 293 -12.80 -15.56 -8.79
CA ASP A 293 -12.80 -14.82 -10.04
C ASP A 293 -12.14 -15.61 -11.18
N ALA A 294 -10.99 -16.25 -10.88
CA ALA A 294 -10.33 -17.13 -11.85
C ALA A 294 -11.16 -18.37 -12.21
N TYR A 295 -11.89 -18.95 -11.26
CA TYR A 295 -12.83 -20.04 -11.55
C TYR A 295 -14.00 -19.55 -12.39
N ALA A 296 -14.54 -18.36 -12.13
CA ALA A 296 -15.59 -17.78 -12.96
C ALA A 296 -15.10 -17.56 -14.40
N ALA A 297 -13.89 -17.01 -14.56
CA ALA A 297 -13.27 -16.85 -15.87
C ALA A 297 -13.08 -18.20 -16.62
N TYR A 298 -12.64 -19.24 -15.91
CA TYR A 298 -12.52 -20.58 -16.46
C TYR A 298 -13.90 -21.14 -16.90
N PHE A 299 -14.92 -21.06 -16.04
CA PHE A 299 -16.27 -21.55 -16.40
C PHE A 299 -16.88 -20.76 -17.56
N ARG A 300 -16.66 -19.44 -17.61
CA ARG A 300 -17.05 -18.57 -18.74
C ARG A 300 -16.41 -19.07 -20.06
N ALA A 301 -15.10 -19.35 -20.03
CA ALA A 301 -14.38 -19.88 -21.20
C ALA A 301 -14.93 -21.24 -21.65
N CYS A 302 -15.39 -22.08 -20.71
CA CYS A 302 -16.06 -23.35 -20.98
C CYS A 302 -17.56 -23.21 -21.27
N LYS A 303 -18.12 -22.00 -21.36
CA LYS A 303 -19.56 -21.70 -21.53
C LYS A 303 -20.45 -22.33 -20.44
N ALA A 304 -19.90 -22.65 -19.28
CA ALA A 304 -20.62 -23.17 -18.12
C ALA A 304 -21.14 -22.01 -17.25
N TYR A 305 -22.03 -21.20 -17.80
CA TYR A 305 -22.43 -19.89 -17.23
C TYR A 305 -23.03 -19.99 -15.82
N ASP A 306 -23.85 -21.00 -15.51
CA ASP A 306 -24.40 -21.14 -14.16
C ASP A 306 -23.32 -21.38 -13.11
N ARG A 307 -22.27 -22.15 -13.45
CA ARG A 307 -21.12 -22.34 -12.56
C ARG A 307 -20.28 -21.07 -12.42
N ALA A 308 -20.13 -20.30 -13.50
CA ALA A 308 -19.46 -19.01 -13.47
C ALA A 308 -20.22 -18.02 -12.56
N LEU A 309 -21.53 -17.92 -12.72
CA LEU A 309 -22.42 -17.08 -11.90
C LEU A 309 -22.31 -17.44 -10.40
N ALA A 310 -22.34 -18.73 -10.05
CA ALA A 310 -22.19 -19.17 -8.66
C ALA A 310 -20.85 -18.72 -8.03
N LYS A 311 -19.77 -18.66 -8.83
CA LYS A 311 -18.46 -18.16 -8.35
C LYS A 311 -18.45 -16.65 -8.19
N ILE A 312 -19.05 -15.92 -9.13
CA ILE A 312 -19.19 -14.45 -9.01
C ILE A 312 -20.08 -14.09 -7.81
N ASP A 313 -21.16 -14.82 -7.55
CA ASP A 313 -21.97 -14.60 -6.35
C ASP A 313 -21.16 -14.78 -5.06
N SER A 314 -20.33 -15.83 -5.00
CA SER A 314 -19.40 -16.01 -3.87
C SER A 314 -18.42 -14.83 -3.71
N THR A 315 -17.95 -14.27 -4.82
CA THR A 315 -17.06 -13.09 -4.83
C THR A 315 -17.78 -11.83 -4.35
N ILE A 316 -19.01 -11.61 -4.82
CA ILE A 316 -19.85 -10.47 -4.42
C ILE A 316 -20.13 -10.51 -2.91
N ILE A 317 -20.44 -11.68 -2.35
CA ILE A 317 -20.68 -11.86 -0.90
C ILE A 317 -19.41 -11.49 -0.10
N LEU A 318 -18.24 -11.88 -0.55
CA LEU A 318 -16.98 -11.55 0.12
C LEU A 318 -16.63 -10.04 0.06
N LEU A 319 -17.17 -9.31 -0.92
CA LEU A 319 -16.88 -7.89 -1.15
C LEU A 319 -17.99 -6.96 -0.65
N GLN A 320 -19.11 -7.49 -0.17
CA GLN A 320 -20.30 -6.67 0.15
C GLN A 320 -20.09 -5.70 1.32
N GLU A 321 -19.14 -5.96 2.23
CA GLU A 321 -18.81 -5.06 3.34
C GLU A 321 -17.89 -3.90 2.89
N ASP A 322 -17.14 -4.13 1.80
CA ASP A 322 -16.26 -3.13 1.18
C ASP A 322 -16.94 -2.54 -0.07
N PHE A 323 -17.86 -1.61 0.10
CA PHE A 323 -18.59 -0.93 -0.99
C PHE A 323 -17.59 -0.11 -1.84
N ASN A 324 -16.84 -0.80 -2.71
CA ASN A 324 -15.78 -0.22 -3.52
C ASN A 324 -15.90 -0.62 -5.01
N SER A 325 -14.98 -0.11 -5.82
CA SER A 325 -14.94 -0.40 -7.26
C SER A 325 -14.81 -1.89 -7.60
N ASN A 326 -14.26 -2.73 -6.71
CA ASN A 326 -14.19 -4.18 -6.93
C ASN A 326 -15.58 -4.82 -6.84
N TYR A 327 -16.40 -4.40 -5.87
CA TYR A 327 -17.79 -4.85 -5.75
C TYR A 327 -18.59 -4.51 -7.00
N ILE A 328 -18.50 -3.25 -7.48
CA ILE A 328 -19.15 -2.80 -8.71
C ILE A 328 -18.68 -3.63 -9.91
N HIS A 329 -17.36 -3.84 -10.03
CA HIS A 329 -16.80 -4.64 -11.12
C HIS A 329 -17.34 -6.07 -11.13
N GLN A 330 -17.51 -6.71 -9.97
CA GLN A 330 -18.07 -8.06 -9.88
C GLN A 330 -19.57 -8.09 -10.26
N LYS A 331 -20.33 -7.06 -9.89
CA LYS A 331 -21.71 -6.93 -10.36
C LYS A 331 -21.82 -6.76 -11.86
N LEU A 332 -20.97 -5.95 -12.47
CA LEU A 332 -20.88 -5.83 -13.94
C LEU A 332 -20.50 -7.17 -14.58
N THR A 333 -19.52 -7.87 -14.04
CA THR A 333 -19.11 -9.20 -14.52
C THR A 333 -20.28 -10.20 -14.44
N LYS A 334 -21.10 -10.13 -13.38
CA LYS A 334 -22.33 -10.94 -13.26
C LYS A 334 -23.33 -10.60 -14.35
N ALA A 335 -23.55 -9.30 -14.61
CA ALA A 335 -24.47 -8.86 -15.66
C ALA A 335 -23.99 -9.32 -17.06
N ASP A 336 -22.67 -9.23 -17.34
CA ASP A 336 -22.08 -9.73 -18.58
C ASP A 336 -22.32 -11.24 -18.73
N LEU A 337 -22.10 -12.04 -17.68
CA LEU A 337 -22.32 -13.49 -17.72
C LEU A 337 -23.78 -13.85 -17.95
N LEU A 338 -24.72 -13.12 -17.34
CA LEU A 338 -26.16 -13.29 -17.57
C LEU A 338 -26.52 -12.97 -19.03
N ALA A 339 -25.98 -11.89 -19.60
CA ALA A 339 -26.21 -11.53 -21.00
C ALA A 339 -25.64 -12.61 -21.96
N GLU A 340 -24.41 -13.09 -21.71
CA GLU A 340 -23.80 -14.16 -22.50
C GLU A 340 -24.55 -15.50 -22.39
N ALA A 341 -25.18 -15.76 -21.24
CA ALA A 341 -26.06 -16.90 -21.03
C ALA A 341 -27.44 -16.78 -21.67
N GLY A 342 -27.73 -15.63 -22.36
CA GLY A 342 -29.05 -15.36 -22.95
C GLY A 342 -30.12 -14.92 -21.94
N ARG A 343 -29.72 -14.63 -20.68
CA ARG A 343 -30.63 -14.22 -19.59
C ARG A 343 -30.76 -12.69 -19.50
N SER A 344 -31.08 -12.04 -20.63
CA SER A 344 -31.12 -10.58 -20.75
C SER A 344 -32.10 -9.91 -19.80
N ALA A 345 -33.22 -10.57 -19.48
CA ALA A 345 -34.20 -10.07 -18.53
C ALA A 345 -33.66 -9.88 -17.10
N GLU A 346 -32.61 -10.64 -16.71
CA GLU A 346 -31.92 -10.54 -15.44
C GLU A 346 -30.69 -9.62 -15.54
N ALA A 347 -30.02 -9.59 -16.69
CA ALA A 347 -28.83 -8.77 -16.92
C ALA A 347 -29.16 -7.26 -16.90
N ILE A 348 -30.24 -6.83 -17.60
CA ILE A 348 -30.59 -5.42 -17.77
C ILE A 348 -30.82 -4.69 -16.43
N PRO A 349 -31.66 -5.20 -15.50
CA PRO A 349 -31.82 -4.55 -14.20
C PRO A 349 -30.50 -4.45 -13.42
N LEU A 350 -29.66 -5.47 -13.50
CA LEU A 350 -28.38 -5.48 -12.80
C LEU A 350 -27.38 -4.47 -13.39
N TYR A 351 -27.36 -4.28 -14.73
CA TYR A 351 -26.58 -3.21 -15.34
C TYR A 351 -27.03 -1.83 -14.86
N ILE A 352 -28.35 -1.56 -14.86
CA ILE A 352 -28.92 -0.29 -14.43
C ILE A 352 -28.56 -0.01 -12.96
N GLU A 353 -28.79 -0.97 -12.07
CA GLU A 353 -28.41 -0.86 -10.67
C GLU A 353 -26.93 -0.55 -10.49
N THR A 354 -26.07 -1.27 -11.23
CA THR A 354 -24.63 -1.15 -11.10
C THR A 354 -24.11 0.18 -11.65
N LEU A 355 -24.71 0.71 -12.72
CA LEU A 355 -24.40 2.05 -13.23
C LEU A 355 -24.78 3.14 -12.24
N HIS A 356 -25.96 3.08 -11.62
CA HIS A 356 -26.33 4.02 -10.57
C HIS A 356 -25.38 3.99 -9.37
N LEU A 357 -24.92 2.81 -8.96
CA LEU A 357 -23.93 2.68 -7.89
C LEU A 357 -22.57 3.30 -8.30
N LYS A 358 -22.18 3.08 -9.54
CA LYS A 358 -20.93 3.68 -10.09
C LYS A 358 -21.01 5.20 -10.10
N ASP A 359 -22.09 5.76 -10.64
CA ASP A 359 -22.32 7.22 -10.72
C ASP A 359 -22.32 7.85 -9.31
N SER A 360 -22.96 7.19 -8.33
CA SER A 360 -22.97 7.65 -6.94
C SER A 360 -21.57 7.71 -6.32
N ILE A 361 -20.74 6.71 -6.58
CA ILE A 361 -19.34 6.69 -6.09
C ILE A 361 -18.52 7.77 -6.80
N GLU A 362 -18.62 7.88 -8.12
CA GLU A 362 -17.89 8.88 -8.90
C GLU A 362 -18.26 10.31 -8.49
N THR A 363 -19.55 10.57 -8.24
CA THR A 363 -20.02 11.88 -7.74
C THR A 363 -19.43 12.19 -6.36
N THR A 364 -19.45 11.21 -5.46
CA THR A 364 -18.88 11.38 -4.10
C THR A 364 -17.38 11.66 -4.15
N VAL A 365 -16.66 11.00 -5.06
CA VAL A 365 -15.23 11.21 -5.29
C VAL A 365 -14.96 12.60 -5.82
N LEU A 366 -15.72 13.03 -6.84
CA LEU A 366 -15.60 14.35 -7.44
C LEU A 366 -15.86 15.46 -6.40
N ASP A 367 -16.90 15.31 -5.56
CA ASP A 367 -17.20 16.24 -4.49
C ASP A 367 -16.05 16.35 -3.47
N LYS A 368 -15.46 15.22 -3.07
CA LYS A 368 -14.28 15.21 -2.20
C LYS A 368 -13.09 15.92 -2.84
N GLN A 369 -12.80 15.64 -4.11
CA GLN A 369 -11.71 16.31 -4.85
C GLN A 369 -11.95 17.81 -4.94
N MET A 370 -13.17 18.24 -5.24
CA MET A 370 -13.54 19.66 -5.27
C MET A 370 -13.37 20.34 -3.91
N GLN A 371 -13.75 19.68 -2.80
CA GLN A 371 -13.52 20.20 -1.46
C GLN A 371 -12.03 20.33 -1.14
N GLN A 372 -11.22 19.36 -1.54
CA GLN A 372 -9.76 19.38 -1.36
C GLN A 372 -9.11 20.51 -2.17
N ILE A 373 -9.52 20.71 -3.43
CA ILE A 373 -9.03 21.82 -4.26
C ILE A 373 -9.37 23.15 -3.63
N LYS A 374 -10.61 23.32 -3.14
CA LYS A 374 -11.04 24.54 -2.42
C LYS A 374 -10.24 24.76 -1.15
N ALA A 375 -10.00 23.71 -0.35
CA ALA A 375 -9.21 23.80 0.86
C ALA A 375 -7.75 24.17 0.56
N LYS A 376 -7.13 23.54 -0.45
CA LYS A 376 -5.78 23.89 -0.90
C LYS A 376 -5.69 25.33 -1.41
N TYR A 377 -6.63 25.76 -2.24
CA TYR A 377 -6.68 27.14 -2.72
C TYR A 377 -6.76 28.15 -1.56
N ASN A 378 -7.56 27.87 -0.54
CA ASN A 378 -7.66 28.74 0.64
C ASN A 378 -6.35 28.76 1.45
N ILE A 379 -5.68 27.62 1.62
CA ILE A 379 -4.37 27.52 2.28
C ILE A 379 -3.32 28.31 1.50
N ASP A 380 -3.25 28.10 0.18
CA ASP A 380 -2.30 28.80 -0.69
C ASP A 380 -2.54 30.30 -0.70
N LYS A 381 -3.81 30.73 -0.65
CA LYS A 381 -4.18 32.15 -0.55
C LYS A 381 -3.71 32.76 0.77
N VAL A 382 -3.94 32.09 1.90
CA VAL A 382 -3.50 32.56 3.22
C VAL A 382 -1.97 32.62 3.28
N ALA A 383 -1.27 31.59 2.77
CA ALA A 383 0.19 31.58 2.71
C ALA A 383 0.76 32.75 1.87
N LEU A 384 0.13 33.05 0.74
CA LEU A 384 0.51 34.19 -0.12
C LEU A 384 0.28 35.54 0.58
N GLU A 385 -0.83 35.67 1.34
CA GLU A 385 -1.10 36.88 2.13
C GLU A 385 -0.09 37.07 3.27
N GLU A 386 0.28 35.99 3.96
CA GLU A 386 1.35 36.01 4.95
C GLU A 386 2.72 36.39 4.36
N GLU A 387 3.07 35.86 3.20
CA GLU A 387 4.34 36.18 2.53
C GLU A 387 4.37 37.66 2.11
N ARG A 388 3.26 38.18 1.57
CA ARG A 388 3.11 39.62 1.29
C ARG A 388 3.27 40.47 2.52
N LEU A 389 2.63 40.08 3.63
CA LEU A 389 2.73 40.82 4.90
C LEU A 389 4.16 40.84 5.42
N LYS A 390 4.88 39.68 5.37
CA LYS A 390 6.29 39.61 5.72
C LYS A 390 7.15 40.53 4.85
N SER A 391 6.89 40.57 3.55
CA SER A 391 7.58 41.46 2.60
C SER A 391 7.33 42.95 2.92
N TYR A 392 6.10 43.34 3.26
CA TYR A 392 5.80 44.72 3.67
C TYR A 392 6.49 45.10 4.99
N ILE A 393 6.56 44.19 5.97
CA ILE A 393 7.26 44.41 7.23
C ILE A 393 8.76 44.59 6.97
N GLN A 394 9.38 43.76 6.11
CA GLN A 394 10.77 43.87 5.75
C GLN A 394 11.08 45.19 5.03
N LEU A 395 10.20 45.62 4.10
CA LEU A 395 10.34 46.91 3.43
C LEU A 395 10.22 48.09 4.40
N GLY A 396 9.25 48.03 5.31
CA GLY A 396 9.07 49.05 6.37
C GLY A 396 10.28 49.16 7.28
N THR A 397 10.86 48.05 7.74
CA THR A 397 12.08 48.02 8.55
C THR A 397 13.27 48.60 7.79
N LEU A 398 13.43 48.27 6.50
CA LEU A 398 14.50 48.85 5.66
C LEU A 398 14.37 50.39 5.57
N ILE A 399 13.17 50.91 5.35
CA ILE A 399 12.89 52.35 5.28
C ILE A 399 13.25 53.05 6.60
N VAL A 400 12.87 52.46 7.74
CA VAL A 400 13.22 53.00 9.07
C VAL A 400 14.73 53.03 9.28
N VAL A 401 15.45 51.94 8.89
CA VAL A 401 16.92 51.92 8.98
C VAL A 401 17.56 53.01 8.12
N VAL A 402 17.08 53.22 6.91
CA VAL A 402 17.57 54.26 5.99
C VAL A 402 17.33 55.63 6.57
N ILE A 403 16.16 55.90 7.15
CA ILE A 403 15.86 57.19 7.79
C ILE A 403 16.81 57.44 8.99
N ILE A 404 17.04 56.43 9.82
CA ILE A 404 17.98 56.53 10.95
C ILE A 404 19.40 56.86 10.47
N LEU A 405 19.85 56.19 9.38
CA LEU A 405 21.15 56.47 8.79
C LEU A 405 21.28 57.90 8.27
N ILE A 406 20.24 58.41 7.58
CA ILE A 406 20.22 59.79 7.07
C ILE A 406 20.30 60.79 8.25
N ILE A 407 19.54 60.54 9.33
CA ILE A 407 19.59 61.41 10.54
C ILE A 407 20.98 61.39 11.16
N LEU A 408 21.64 60.23 11.29
CA LEU A 408 23.00 60.09 11.81
C LEU A 408 24.02 60.82 10.96
N VAL A 409 23.94 60.71 9.63
CA VAL A 409 24.81 61.45 8.70
C VAL A 409 24.60 62.96 8.84
N ALA A 410 23.34 63.42 8.86
CA ALA A 410 23.07 64.86 9.05
C ALA A 410 23.56 65.39 10.39
N PHE A 411 23.46 64.59 11.46
CA PHE A 411 24.01 64.93 12.77
C PHE A 411 25.56 65.01 12.76
N MET A 412 26.24 64.07 12.12
CA MET A 412 27.68 64.08 11.96
C MET A 412 28.19 65.30 11.18
N LEU A 413 27.49 65.64 10.09
CA LEU A 413 27.84 66.84 9.29
C LEU A 413 27.61 68.16 10.03
N ARG A 414 26.76 68.18 11.07
CA ARG A 414 26.50 69.37 11.88
C ARG A 414 27.54 69.56 13.01
N ILE A 415 28.24 68.50 13.39
CA ILE A 415 29.30 68.53 14.42
C ILE A 415 30.68 68.78 13.80
N SER A 416 30.88 68.44 12.55
CA SER A 416 32.09 68.77 11.78
C SER A 416 32.08 70.21 11.30
#